data_921061da2f082cc1eb858f2e431e6805
#
_entry.id   921061da2f082cc1eb858f2e431e6805
#
_cell.length_a   1.000
_cell.length_b   1.000
_cell.length_c   1.000
_cell.angle_alpha   90.00
_cell.angle_beta   90.00
_cell.angle_gamma   90.00
#
_symmetry.space_group_name_H-M   'P 1'
#
loop_
_entity.id
_entity.type
_entity.pdbx_description
1 polymer ?
#
loop_
_entity_poly.entity_id
_entity_poly.type
_entity_poly.pdbx_seq_one_letter_code
_entity_poly.pdbx_strand_id
1 'polypeptide(L)'
;MNTLIIGSSGKIGKFFLKKKYKNYYFTYFKNPIPKGIKFNLLNDDLSKIIIKKKIRNLVFLAAISDPDECYKNKKYSKIINLQKAKEIVLLSKKYDLKLIFFSTEFIYDGKKGNYSEKSIAKPINLYGKYKLNVEKFIKKNLKKYCILRIAKTYSDFSNDTTIVNEFLKKLKTRKTFQAAFDQKFNPLYVLDLVNITNYLIKKNIFGIFNVGGPETFSRYSLYEKLNLIASKSLKSYKKPVIEQVSIKNFKFVQKRPADVSFNVSKISKIINFKLTSVDLVAQKIIKSLNKK
;
A
#
# COMPACT_ATOMS: atom_id res chain seq x y z
N MET A 1 -20.67 -11.32 6.66
CA MET A 1 -19.59 -12.31 6.81
C MET A 1 -18.45 -11.69 7.62
N ASN A 2 -17.88 -12.44 8.56
CA ASN A 2 -16.83 -11.93 9.43
C ASN A 2 -15.49 -11.84 8.69
N THR A 3 -14.82 -10.71 8.87
CA THR A 3 -13.55 -10.38 8.23
C THR A 3 -12.46 -10.18 9.27
N LEU A 4 -11.34 -10.86 9.14
CA LEU A 4 -10.16 -10.67 9.99
C LEU A 4 -9.08 -9.90 9.22
N ILE A 5 -8.54 -8.87 9.85
CA ILE A 5 -7.43 -8.09 9.30
C ILE A 5 -6.17 -8.36 10.11
N ILE A 6 -5.15 -8.94 9.47
CA ILE A 6 -3.85 -9.19 10.08
C ILE A 6 -2.91 -8.02 9.80
N GLY A 7 -2.34 -7.43 10.87
CA GLY A 7 -1.44 -6.29 10.78
C GLY A 7 -2.14 -4.93 10.87
N SER A 8 -3.21 -4.84 11.65
CA SER A 8 -4.07 -3.65 11.73
C SER A 8 -3.43 -2.44 12.41
N SER A 9 -2.36 -2.61 13.19
CA SER A 9 -1.59 -1.50 13.78
C SER A 9 -0.69 -0.77 12.76
N GLY A 10 -0.52 -1.31 11.56
CA GLY A 10 0.24 -0.70 10.48
C GLY A 10 -0.47 0.49 9.81
N LYS A 11 0.23 1.20 8.90
CA LYS A 11 -0.26 2.41 8.23
C LYS A 11 -1.63 2.21 7.56
N ILE A 12 -1.80 1.17 6.76
CA ILE A 12 -3.06 0.86 6.07
C ILE A 12 -4.13 0.37 7.06
N GLY A 13 -3.73 -0.47 8.01
CA GLY A 13 -4.64 -1.05 9.01
C GLY A 13 -5.38 -0.03 9.85
N LYS A 14 -4.73 1.08 10.21
CA LYS A 14 -5.36 2.20 10.94
C LYS A 14 -6.56 2.81 10.22
N PHE A 15 -6.57 2.81 8.89
CA PHE A 15 -7.70 3.31 8.10
C PHE A 15 -8.88 2.34 8.10
N PHE A 16 -8.66 1.03 8.16
CA PHE A 16 -9.74 0.07 8.40
C PHE A 16 -10.37 0.26 9.77
N LEU A 17 -9.56 0.50 10.81
CA LEU A 17 -10.07 0.81 12.16
C LEU A 17 -10.94 2.07 12.19
N LYS A 18 -10.50 3.14 11.51
CA LYS A 18 -11.23 4.42 11.40
C LYS A 18 -12.63 4.25 10.77
N LYS A 19 -12.81 3.31 9.85
CA LYS A 19 -14.08 3.05 9.16
C LYS A 19 -15.12 2.32 10.01
N LYS A 20 -14.76 1.71 11.14
CA LYS A 20 -15.65 1.02 12.07
C LYS A 20 -16.65 0.05 11.40
N TYR A 21 -16.16 -0.72 10.41
CA TYR A 21 -17.01 -1.72 9.75
C TYR A 21 -17.55 -2.77 10.75
N LYS A 22 -18.85 -3.08 10.66
CA LYS A 22 -19.45 -4.20 11.40
C LYS A 22 -18.81 -5.53 10.97
N ASN A 23 -18.63 -6.45 11.91
CA ASN A 23 -18.10 -7.81 11.69
C ASN A 23 -16.64 -7.82 11.18
N TYR A 24 -15.86 -6.77 11.49
CA TYR A 24 -14.43 -6.74 11.26
C TYR A 24 -13.69 -6.95 12.58
N TYR A 25 -12.73 -7.87 12.57
CA TYR A 25 -11.83 -8.19 13.66
C TYR A 25 -10.43 -7.76 13.27
N PHE A 26 -9.68 -7.21 14.21
CA PHE A 26 -8.40 -6.58 13.95
C PHE A 26 -7.32 -7.21 14.81
N THR A 27 -6.16 -7.52 14.23
CA THR A 27 -5.03 -8.01 14.99
C THR A 27 -3.92 -6.97 15.11
N TYR A 28 -3.19 -7.02 16.21
CA TYR A 28 -1.95 -6.27 16.42
C TYR A 28 -0.87 -7.18 17.02
N PHE A 29 0.38 -6.77 16.91
CA PHE A 29 1.49 -7.46 17.57
C PHE A 29 2.09 -6.61 18.69
N LYS A 30 2.97 -5.62 18.35
CA LYS A 30 3.66 -4.77 19.34
C LYS A 30 2.87 -3.53 19.75
N ASN A 31 2.09 -2.96 18.81
CA ASN A 31 1.38 -1.70 19.04
C ASN A 31 -0.11 -1.99 19.27
N PRO A 32 -0.60 -1.94 20.52
CA PRO A 32 -2.01 -2.20 20.84
C PRO A 32 -2.96 -1.28 20.09
N ILE A 33 -4.13 -1.82 19.76
CA ILE A 33 -5.23 -1.08 19.13
C ILE A 33 -6.54 -1.34 19.89
N PRO A 34 -7.49 -0.39 19.93
CA PRO A 34 -8.76 -0.56 20.61
C PRO A 34 -9.51 -1.81 20.10
N LYS A 35 -9.98 -2.64 21.01
CA LYS A 35 -10.70 -3.92 20.72
C LYS A 35 -9.91 -4.87 19.79
N GLY A 36 -8.58 -4.71 19.71
CA GLY A 36 -7.71 -5.56 18.89
C GLY A 36 -7.41 -6.89 19.56
N ILE A 37 -7.14 -7.89 18.74
CA ILE A 37 -6.68 -9.22 19.18
C ILE A 37 -5.15 -9.22 19.07
N LYS A 38 -4.44 -9.46 20.18
CA LYS A 38 -2.99 -9.65 20.14
C LYS A 38 -2.67 -10.92 19.35
N PHE A 39 -1.81 -10.81 18.37
CA PHE A 39 -1.45 -11.92 17.49
C PHE A 39 -0.03 -11.75 16.96
N ASN A 40 0.83 -12.71 17.30
CA ASN A 40 2.18 -12.81 16.76
C ASN A 40 2.18 -13.77 15.57
N LEU A 41 2.39 -13.24 14.37
CA LEU A 41 2.42 -14.01 13.13
C LEU A 41 3.46 -15.16 13.15
N LEU A 42 4.51 -15.06 13.97
CA LEU A 42 5.56 -16.08 14.05
C LEU A 42 5.13 -17.30 14.86
N ASN A 43 4.45 -17.08 15.99
CA ASN A 43 4.31 -18.09 17.03
C ASN A 43 2.87 -18.47 17.35
N ASP A 44 1.88 -17.58 17.05
CA ASP A 44 0.50 -17.82 17.45
C ASP A 44 -0.27 -18.60 16.37
N ASP A 45 -1.17 -19.45 16.84
CA ASP A 45 -2.07 -20.23 15.98
C ASP A 45 -3.28 -19.41 15.53
N LEU A 46 -3.29 -19.01 14.27
CA LEU A 46 -4.38 -18.25 13.66
C LEU A 46 -5.69 -19.03 13.60
N SER A 47 -5.65 -20.37 13.57
CA SER A 47 -6.84 -21.19 13.47
C SER A 47 -7.80 -20.98 14.63
N LYS A 48 -7.29 -20.72 15.83
CA LYS A 48 -8.09 -20.41 17.03
C LYS A 48 -8.96 -19.17 16.81
N ILE A 49 -8.40 -18.11 16.19
CA ILE A 49 -9.16 -16.88 15.89
C ILE A 49 -10.17 -17.14 14.77
N ILE A 50 -9.77 -17.85 13.71
CA ILE A 50 -10.65 -18.19 12.57
C ILE A 50 -11.90 -18.91 13.07
N ILE A 51 -11.73 -19.95 13.89
CA ILE A 51 -12.83 -20.77 14.41
C ILE A 51 -13.69 -19.95 15.39
N LYS A 52 -13.08 -19.38 16.43
CA LYS A 52 -13.78 -18.63 17.48
C LYS A 52 -14.61 -17.47 16.93
N LYS A 53 -14.09 -16.77 15.92
CA LYS A 53 -14.75 -15.61 15.30
C LYS A 53 -15.52 -15.94 14.03
N LYS A 54 -15.63 -17.22 13.65
CA LYS A 54 -16.33 -17.68 12.43
C LYS A 54 -15.91 -16.85 11.20
N ILE A 55 -14.59 -16.68 11.00
CA ILE A 55 -14.02 -15.85 9.93
C ILE A 55 -14.32 -16.47 8.56
N ARG A 56 -14.67 -15.63 7.59
CA ARG A 56 -14.89 -15.98 6.18
C ARG A 56 -14.02 -15.21 5.22
N ASN A 57 -13.56 -14.03 5.61
CA ASN A 57 -12.64 -13.21 4.82
C ASN A 57 -11.38 -12.92 5.63
N LEU A 58 -10.22 -13.02 5.00
CA LEU A 58 -8.93 -12.75 5.60
C LEU A 58 -8.19 -11.68 4.81
N VAL A 59 -7.92 -10.53 5.42
CA VAL A 59 -7.15 -9.43 4.83
C VAL A 59 -5.75 -9.48 5.43
N PHE A 60 -4.74 -9.76 4.60
CA PHE A 60 -3.36 -9.92 5.05
C PHE A 60 -2.51 -8.70 4.70
N LEU A 61 -2.28 -7.82 5.70
CA LEU A 61 -1.50 -6.59 5.57
C LEU A 61 -0.07 -6.70 6.09
N ALA A 62 0.19 -7.67 6.97
CA ALA A 62 1.50 -7.78 7.64
C ALA A 62 2.62 -8.03 6.62
N ALA A 63 3.60 -7.14 6.59
CA ALA A 63 4.77 -7.24 5.73
C ALA A 63 5.88 -6.30 6.18
N ILE A 64 7.13 -6.63 5.84
CA ILE A 64 8.24 -5.70 5.80
C ILE A 64 8.26 -5.14 4.38
N SER A 65 7.79 -3.90 4.19
CA SER A 65 7.48 -3.34 2.87
C SER A 65 8.58 -2.47 2.25
N ASP A 66 9.57 -2.08 3.04
CA ASP A 66 10.75 -1.37 2.52
C ASP A 66 11.75 -2.37 1.92
N PRO A 67 12.14 -2.22 0.62
CA PRO A 67 13.08 -3.14 -0.02
C PRO A 67 14.48 -3.14 0.59
N ASP A 68 14.96 -2.01 1.12
CA ASP A 68 16.28 -1.94 1.76
C ASP A 68 16.26 -2.66 3.10
N GLU A 69 15.20 -2.49 3.88
CA GLU A 69 14.98 -3.22 5.12
C GLU A 69 14.83 -4.74 4.87
N CYS A 70 14.10 -5.13 3.80
CA CYS A 70 14.03 -6.53 3.38
C CYS A 70 15.40 -7.13 3.08
N TYR A 71 16.30 -6.35 2.49
CA TYR A 71 17.63 -6.82 2.12
C TYR A 71 18.57 -6.84 3.32
N LYS A 72 18.55 -5.83 4.17
CA LYS A 72 19.36 -5.79 5.40
C LYS A 72 19.02 -6.95 6.31
N ASN A 73 17.73 -7.29 6.43
CA ASN A 73 17.22 -8.36 7.30
C ASN A 73 16.66 -9.53 6.48
N LYS A 74 17.44 -10.08 5.53
CA LYS A 74 17.00 -11.11 4.56
C LYS A 74 16.34 -12.33 5.22
N LYS A 75 16.92 -12.86 6.29
CA LYS A 75 16.39 -14.06 6.99
C LYS A 75 15.00 -13.76 7.55
N TYR A 76 14.85 -12.67 8.30
CA TYR A 76 13.59 -12.29 8.92
C TYR A 76 12.54 -11.87 7.90
N SER A 77 12.92 -11.08 6.88
CA SER A 77 12.00 -10.68 5.82
C SER A 77 11.51 -11.85 4.97
N LYS A 78 12.34 -12.88 4.74
CA LYS A 78 11.93 -14.13 4.09
C LYS A 78 10.88 -14.88 4.92
N ILE A 79 11.07 -14.95 6.24
CA ILE A 79 10.10 -15.58 7.13
C ILE A 79 8.75 -14.85 7.02
N ILE A 80 8.71 -13.54 7.23
CA ILE A 80 7.47 -12.76 7.27
C ILE A 80 6.82 -12.67 5.89
N ASN A 81 7.56 -12.23 4.86
CA ASN A 81 7.00 -11.88 3.56
C ASN A 81 6.76 -13.09 2.64
N LEU A 82 7.40 -14.22 2.92
CA LEU A 82 7.29 -15.41 2.08
C LEU A 82 6.73 -16.61 2.84
N GLN A 83 7.41 -17.08 3.91
CA GLN A 83 7.04 -18.32 4.58
C GLN A 83 5.70 -18.17 5.30
N LYS A 84 5.56 -17.20 6.19
CA LYS A 84 4.31 -16.94 6.92
C LYS A 84 3.16 -16.52 5.99
N ALA A 85 3.46 -15.78 4.92
CA ALA A 85 2.45 -15.48 3.90
C ALA A 85 1.94 -16.75 3.21
N LYS A 86 2.79 -17.76 2.92
CA LYS A 86 2.36 -19.06 2.38
C LYS A 86 1.56 -19.87 3.39
N GLU A 87 1.91 -19.84 4.68
CA GLU A 87 1.12 -20.47 5.74
C GLU A 87 -0.30 -19.88 5.80
N ILE A 88 -0.45 -18.56 5.67
CA ILE A 88 -1.76 -17.88 5.58
C ILE A 88 -2.56 -18.37 4.37
N VAL A 89 -1.91 -18.59 3.23
CA VAL A 89 -2.57 -19.17 2.05
C VAL A 89 -3.09 -20.59 2.33
N LEU A 90 -2.28 -21.44 2.95
CA LEU A 90 -2.68 -22.80 3.30
C LEU A 90 -3.83 -22.81 4.33
N LEU A 91 -3.79 -21.95 5.33
CA LEU A 91 -4.91 -21.79 6.27
C LEU A 91 -6.17 -21.30 5.57
N SER A 92 -6.03 -20.36 4.61
CA SER A 92 -7.17 -19.90 3.82
C SER A 92 -7.79 -21.03 2.99
N LYS A 93 -6.97 -21.94 2.44
CA LYS A 93 -7.43 -23.15 1.76
C LYS A 93 -8.16 -24.08 2.73
N LYS A 94 -7.55 -24.40 3.88
CA LYS A 94 -8.09 -25.31 4.89
C LYS A 94 -9.48 -24.90 5.40
N TYR A 95 -9.68 -23.59 5.62
CA TYR A 95 -10.92 -23.05 6.19
C TYR A 95 -11.85 -22.40 5.14
N ASP A 96 -11.58 -22.61 3.85
CA ASP A 96 -12.34 -22.06 2.72
C ASP A 96 -12.56 -20.53 2.81
N LEU A 97 -11.51 -19.81 3.20
CA LEU A 97 -11.56 -18.35 3.37
C LEU A 97 -11.34 -17.63 2.05
N LYS A 98 -12.00 -16.47 1.88
CA LYS A 98 -11.61 -15.48 0.88
C LYS A 98 -10.36 -14.74 1.35
N LEU A 99 -9.23 -14.93 0.66
CA LEU A 99 -7.98 -14.23 0.98
C LEU A 99 -7.85 -12.93 0.17
N ILE A 100 -7.67 -11.82 0.86
CA ILE A 100 -7.25 -10.54 0.27
C ILE A 100 -5.78 -10.33 0.60
N PHE A 101 -4.92 -10.44 -0.42
CA PHE A 101 -3.48 -10.31 -0.31
C PHE A 101 -3.00 -8.99 -0.91
N PHE A 102 -2.27 -8.21 -0.13
CA PHE A 102 -1.66 -6.97 -0.60
C PHE A 102 -0.29 -7.26 -1.20
N SER A 103 -0.23 -7.22 -2.52
CA SER A 103 0.99 -7.25 -3.32
C SER A 103 1.49 -5.82 -3.56
N THR A 104 2.34 -5.60 -4.54
CA THR A 104 3.06 -4.34 -4.75
C THR A 104 3.32 -4.06 -6.23
N GLU A 105 3.48 -2.79 -6.57
CA GLU A 105 4.00 -2.33 -7.86
C GLU A 105 5.43 -2.85 -8.14
N PHE A 106 6.20 -3.17 -7.11
CA PHE A 106 7.59 -3.65 -7.23
C PHE A 106 7.72 -5.08 -7.77
N ILE A 107 6.63 -5.73 -8.17
CA ILE A 107 6.69 -6.95 -8.97
C ILE A 107 7.10 -6.69 -10.42
N TYR A 108 7.06 -5.44 -10.87
CA TYR A 108 7.45 -5.02 -12.22
C TYR A 108 8.87 -4.46 -12.24
N ASP A 109 9.54 -4.55 -13.41
CA ASP A 109 10.92 -4.09 -13.59
C ASP A 109 11.07 -2.57 -13.75
N GLY A 110 9.97 -1.87 -13.99
CA GLY A 110 9.95 -0.41 -14.14
C GLY A 110 10.48 0.11 -15.48
N LYS A 111 10.55 -0.73 -16.53
CA LYS A 111 11.06 -0.32 -17.85
C LYS A 111 10.00 0.31 -18.75
N LYS A 112 8.74 -0.15 -18.66
CA LYS A 112 7.67 0.26 -19.59
C LYS A 112 6.68 1.26 -18.99
N GLY A 113 6.37 1.14 -17.70
CA GLY A 113 5.23 1.86 -17.11
C GLY A 113 3.87 1.35 -17.62
N ASN A 114 2.81 1.97 -17.15
CA ASN A 114 1.40 1.66 -17.50
C ASN A 114 1.10 0.15 -17.48
N TYR A 115 1.61 -0.54 -16.46
CA TYR A 115 1.46 -2.00 -16.33
C TYR A 115 0.02 -2.40 -16.06
N SER A 116 -0.50 -3.32 -16.86
CA SER A 116 -1.77 -4.00 -16.62
C SER A 116 -1.56 -5.29 -15.81
N GLU A 117 -2.63 -5.91 -15.35
CA GLU A 117 -2.57 -7.19 -14.64
C GLU A 117 -2.03 -8.35 -15.49
N LYS A 118 -2.11 -8.21 -16.83
CA LYS A 118 -1.56 -9.16 -17.81
C LYS A 118 -0.07 -8.95 -18.08
N SER A 119 0.51 -7.81 -17.67
CA SER A 119 1.93 -7.52 -17.88
C SER A 119 2.82 -8.52 -17.16
N ILE A 120 3.94 -8.88 -17.80
CA ILE A 120 4.90 -9.84 -17.25
C ILE A 120 5.57 -9.23 -16.02
N ALA A 121 5.43 -9.91 -14.88
CA ALA A 121 6.08 -9.53 -13.63
C ALA A 121 7.56 -9.94 -13.62
N LYS A 122 8.47 -8.98 -13.47
CA LYS A 122 9.94 -9.15 -13.41
C LYS A 122 10.54 -8.31 -12.28
N PRO A 123 10.37 -8.71 -11.00
CA PRO A 123 10.85 -7.91 -9.87
C PRO A 123 12.37 -7.80 -9.82
N ILE A 124 12.88 -6.59 -9.61
CA ILE A 124 14.31 -6.30 -9.54
C ILE A 124 14.86 -6.20 -8.12
N ASN A 125 14.00 -6.26 -7.11
CA ASN A 125 14.39 -6.25 -5.69
C ASN A 125 13.79 -7.42 -4.92
N LEU A 126 14.33 -7.66 -3.72
CA LEU A 126 13.97 -8.83 -2.90
C LEU A 126 12.51 -8.80 -2.43
N TYR A 127 12.01 -7.62 -2.04
CA TYR A 127 10.62 -7.46 -1.64
C TYR A 127 9.63 -7.85 -2.74
N GLY A 128 9.82 -7.33 -3.95
CA GLY A 128 9.02 -7.69 -5.12
C GLY A 128 9.09 -9.18 -5.46
N LYS A 129 10.29 -9.79 -5.35
CA LYS A 129 10.47 -11.24 -5.56
C LYS A 129 9.65 -12.06 -4.57
N TYR A 130 9.64 -11.70 -3.28
CA TYR A 130 8.83 -12.38 -2.27
C TYR A 130 7.33 -12.23 -2.57
N LYS A 131 6.86 -11.03 -2.85
CA LYS A 131 5.45 -10.77 -3.17
C LYS A 131 5.00 -11.56 -4.39
N LEU A 132 5.77 -11.56 -5.48
CA LEU A 132 5.44 -12.34 -6.69
C LEU A 132 5.39 -13.86 -6.42
N ASN A 133 6.30 -14.37 -5.58
CA ASN A 133 6.30 -15.79 -5.22
C ASN A 133 5.01 -16.17 -4.47
N VAL A 134 4.55 -15.31 -3.56
CA VAL A 134 3.27 -15.51 -2.85
C VAL A 134 2.09 -15.39 -3.81
N GLU A 135 2.08 -14.44 -4.76
CA GLU A 135 1.02 -14.36 -5.79
C GLU A 135 0.89 -15.68 -6.58
N LYS A 136 2.03 -16.25 -7.02
CA LYS A 136 2.06 -17.54 -7.73
C LYS A 136 1.51 -18.65 -6.85
N PHE A 137 1.87 -18.67 -5.56
CA PHE A 137 1.41 -19.67 -4.60
C PHE A 137 -0.10 -19.55 -4.32
N ILE A 138 -0.63 -18.32 -4.19
CA ILE A 138 -2.07 -18.07 -4.07
C ILE A 138 -2.83 -18.64 -5.27
N LYS A 139 -2.39 -18.30 -6.50
CA LYS A 139 -3.04 -18.76 -7.73
C LYS A 139 -3.08 -20.28 -7.85
N LYS A 140 -2.03 -20.97 -7.38
CA LYS A 140 -1.97 -22.44 -7.39
C LYS A 140 -2.91 -23.07 -6.37
N ASN A 141 -3.15 -22.45 -5.23
CA ASN A 141 -3.77 -23.09 -4.07
C ASN A 141 -5.20 -22.63 -3.77
N LEU A 142 -5.61 -21.44 -4.22
CA LEU A 142 -6.90 -20.85 -3.86
C LEU A 142 -7.74 -20.54 -5.10
N LYS A 143 -9.07 -20.68 -4.96
CA LYS A 143 -10.07 -20.19 -5.91
C LYS A 143 -10.66 -18.85 -5.47
N LYS A 144 -10.81 -18.63 -4.15
CA LYS A 144 -11.41 -17.43 -3.54
C LYS A 144 -10.31 -16.47 -3.06
N TYR A 145 -9.78 -15.63 -3.97
CA TYR A 145 -8.73 -14.66 -3.61
C TYR A 145 -8.86 -13.33 -4.34
N CYS A 146 -8.40 -12.27 -3.70
CA CYS A 146 -8.06 -11.01 -4.33
C CYS A 146 -6.57 -10.72 -4.11
N ILE A 147 -5.81 -10.56 -5.17
CA ILE A 147 -4.45 -10.03 -5.15
C ILE A 147 -4.54 -8.56 -5.54
N LEU A 148 -4.25 -7.66 -4.60
CA LEU A 148 -4.22 -6.23 -4.82
C LEU A 148 -2.76 -5.80 -4.97
N ARG A 149 -2.32 -5.54 -6.20
CA ARG A 149 -1.02 -4.94 -6.50
C ARG A 149 -1.17 -3.45 -6.25
N ILE A 150 -0.68 -2.99 -5.12
CA ILE A 150 -0.87 -1.61 -4.70
C ILE A 150 0.29 -0.72 -5.12
N ALA A 151 -0.04 0.45 -5.63
CA ALA A 151 0.91 1.53 -5.86
C ALA A 151 1.31 2.20 -4.53
N LYS A 152 2.32 3.07 -4.57
CA LYS A 152 2.76 3.83 -3.40
C LYS A 152 1.60 4.60 -2.78
N THR A 153 1.31 4.29 -1.52
CA THR A 153 0.18 4.89 -0.81
C THR A 153 0.55 6.21 -0.13
N TYR A 154 -0.45 7.10 0.00
CA TYR A 154 -0.39 8.31 0.82
C TYR A 154 -1.67 8.46 1.65
N SER A 155 -1.60 9.28 2.71
CA SER A 155 -2.70 9.47 3.65
C SER A 155 -2.89 10.92 4.05
N ASP A 156 -4.02 11.21 4.69
CA ASP A 156 -4.35 12.50 5.30
C ASP A 156 -3.96 12.59 6.80
N PHE A 157 -3.21 11.62 7.33
CA PHE A 157 -2.65 11.72 8.68
C PHE A 157 -1.39 12.58 8.69
N SER A 158 -1.38 13.65 9.49
CA SER A 158 -0.31 14.65 9.53
C SER A 158 1.07 14.12 9.94
N ASN A 159 1.14 13.00 10.65
CA ASN A 159 2.38 12.47 11.23
C ASN A 159 2.86 11.16 10.58
N ASP A 160 2.34 10.77 9.41
CA ASP A 160 2.85 9.59 8.73
C ASP A 160 4.10 9.92 7.86
N THR A 161 4.72 8.86 7.33
CA THR A 161 5.90 8.96 6.45
C THR A 161 5.53 8.72 4.99
N THR A 162 4.30 9.14 4.59
CA THR A 162 3.88 9.03 3.20
C THR A 162 4.44 10.18 2.36
N ILE A 163 4.41 10.02 1.04
CA ILE A 163 5.07 10.95 0.11
C ILE A 163 4.55 12.40 0.22
N VAL A 164 3.26 12.58 0.51
CA VAL A 164 2.67 13.92 0.68
C VAL A 164 3.19 14.56 1.97
N ASN A 165 3.23 13.81 3.08
CA ASN A 165 3.76 14.31 4.34
C ASN A 165 5.30 14.49 4.32
N GLU A 166 6.00 13.68 3.54
CA GLU A 166 7.42 13.88 3.26
C GLU A 166 7.65 15.26 2.61
N PHE A 167 6.87 15.59 1.58
CA PHE A 167 6.91 16.90 0.95
C PHE A 167 6.61 18.04 1.95
N LEU A 168 5.56 17.91 2.76
CA LEU A 168 5.19 18.93 3.75
C LEU A 168 6.28 19.17 4.80
N LYS A 169 7.01 18.12 5.21
CA LYS A 169 8.18 18.26 6.08
C LYS A 169 9.29 19.06 5.39
N LYS A 170 9.57 18.76 4.11
CA LYS A 170 10.57 19.49 3.31
C LYS A 170 10.17 20.95 3.12
N LEU A 171 8.90 21.23 2.87
CA LEU A 171 8.36 22.56 2.77
C LEU A 171 8.63 23.39 4.05
N LYS A 172 8.46 22.78 5.23
CA LYS A 172 8.74 23.45 6.52
C LYS A 172 10.22 23.75 6.73
N THR A 173 11.11 22.87 6.29
CA THR A 173 12.56 23.04 6.47
C THR A 173 13.17 24.05 5.50
N ARG A 174 12.46 24.40 4.43
CA ARG A 174 12.91 25.34 3.37
C ARG A 174 14.23 24.97 2.70
N LYS A 175 14.68 23.71 2.85
CA LYS A 175 15.93 23.22 2.28
C LYS A 175 15.72 22.78 0.83
N THR A 176 16.75 22.94 0.00
CA THR A 176 16.83 22.32 -1.32
C THR A 176 16.79 20.80 -1.17
N PHE A 177 16.09 20.11 -2.07
CA PHE A 177 16.04 18.66 -2.07
C PHE A 177 15.84 18.10 -3.48
N GLN A 178 16.35 16.89 -3.70
CA GLN A 178 16.29 16.21 -4.97
C GLN A 178 15.01 15.38 -5.14
N ALA A 179 14.49 15.36 -6.36
CA ALA A 179 13.33 14.54 -6.73
C ALA A 179 13.53 13.89 -8.11
N ALA A 180 13.27 12.56 -8.18
CA ALA A 180 13.44 11.82 -9.42
C ALA A 180 12.34 12.16 -10.44
N PHE A 181 12.75 12.53 -11.68
CA PHE A 181 11.83 12.80 -12.77
C PHE A 181 11.40 11.53 -13.51
N ASP A 182 12.19 10.47 -13.42
CA ASP A 182 12.01 9.18 -14.09
C ASP A 182 11.43 8.09 -13.19
N GLN A 183 11.26 8.33 -11.86
CA GLN A 183 10.54 7.45 -10.97
C GLN A 183 9.04 7.74 -11.01
N LYS A 184 8.29 6.96 -11.82
CA LYS A 184 6.85 7.17 -12.03
C LYS A 184 5.99 6.12 -11.34
N PHE A 185 4.84 6.55 -10.82
CA PHE A 185 3.86 5.71 -10.11
C PHE A 185 2.50 6.42 -10.06
N ASN A 186 1.44 5.70 -9.60
CA ASN A 186 0.11 6.26 -9.36
C ASN A 186 -0.10 6.43 -7.85
N PRO A 187 0.11 7.61 -7.25
CA PRO A 187 -0.11 7.80 -5.81
C PRO A 187 -1.53 7.36 -5.41
N LEU A 188 -1.63 6.40 -4.48
CA LEU A 188 -2.90 5.83 -4.06
C LEU A 188 -3.31 6.37 -2.68
N TYR A 189 -4.46 7.01 -2.60
CA TYR A 189 -5.02 7.41 -1.31
C TYR A 189 -5.43 6.19 -0.50
N VAL A 190 -4.92 6.06 0.73
CA VAL A 190 -5.13 4.86 1.56
C VAL A 190 -6.61 4.59 1.80
N LEU A 191 -7.44 5.63 1.92
CA LEU A 191 -8.87 5.45 2.13
C LEU A 191 -9.57 4.82 0.93
N ASP A 192 -9.13 5.14 -0.30
CA ASP A 192 -9.65 4.47 -1.50
C ASP A 192 -9.28 2.99 -1.51
N LEU A 193 -8.05 2.65 -1.12
CA LEU A 193 -7.62 1.26 -0.99
C LEU A 193 -8.50 0.47 0.01
N VAL A 194 -8.85 1.09 1.14
CA VAL A 194 -9.75 0.50 2.14
C VAL A 194 -11.15 0.32 1.57
N ASN A 195 -11.68 1.34 0.87
CA ASN A 195 -12.99 1.29 0.23
C ASN A 195 -13.05 0.21 -0.86
N ILE A 196 -12.03 0.13 -1.73
CA ILE A 196 -11.88 -0.91 -2.75
C ILE A 196 -11.88 -2.30 -2.10
N THR A 197 -11.06 -2.49 -1.07
CA THR A 197 -10.97 -3.78 -0.37
C THR A 197 -12.32 -4.20 0.18
N ASN A 198 -13.02 -3.31 0.88
CA ASN A 198 -14.35 -3.58 1.42
C ASN A 198 -15.39 -3.84 0.32
N TYR A 199 -15.33 -3.09 -0.79
CA TYR A 199 -16.20 -3.29 -1.95
C TYR A 199 -16.04 -4.69 -2.55
N LEU A 200 -14.79 -5.12 -2.81
CA LEU A 200 -14.48 -6.44 -3.34
C LEU A 200 -14.93 -7.57 -2.39
N ILE A 201 -14.79 -7.36 -1.07
CA ILE A 201 -15.29 -8.29 -0.07
C ILE A 201 -16.82 -8.39 -0.15
N LYS A 202 -17.52 -7.27 -0.08
CA LYS A 202 -18.99 -7.23 -0.08
C LYS A 202 -19.62 -7.78 -1.35
N LYS A 203 -19.02 -7.47 -2.50
CA LYS A 203 -19.49 -7.93 -3.82
C LYS A 203 -19.00 -9.33 -4.19
N ASN A 204 -18.23 -9.97 -3.32
CA ASN A 204 -17.67 -11.31 -3.54
C ASN A 204 -16.85 -11.43 -4.84
N ILE A 205 -16.08 -10.39 -5.17
CA ILE A 205 -15.27 -10.31 -6.38
C ILE A 205 -13.91 -10.93 -6.12
N PHE A 206 -13.40 -11.70 -7.08
CA PHE A 206 -12.12 -12.41 -7.01
C PHE A 206 -11.19 -12.00 -8.16
N GLY A 207 -9.90 -12.25 -8.01
CA GLY A 207 -8.90 -12.07 -9.06
C GLY A 207 -7.74 -11.16 -8.68
N ILE A 208 -7.03 -10.69 -9.70
CA ILE A 208 -5.87 -9.81 -9.56
C ILE A 208 -6.24 -8.42 -10.04
N PHE A 209 -5.85 -7.40 -9.27
CA PHE A 209 -6.14 -5.99 -9.57
C PHE A 209 -4.92 -5.12 -9.31
N ASN A 210 -4.57 -4.30 -10.29
CA ASN A 210 -3.67 -3.18 -10.09
C ASN A 210 -4.46 -2.03 -9.44
N VAL A 211 -4.02 -1.59 -8.28
CA VAL A 211 -4.70 -0.57 -7.47
C VAL A 211 -3.77 0.61 -7.27
N GLY A 212 -4.01 1.67 -8.00
CA GLY A 212 -3.30 2.95 -7.96
C GLY A 212 -4.27 4.11 -7.95
N GLY A 213 -3.77 5.32 -7.74
CA GLY A 213 -4.55 6.55 -7.91
C GLY A 213 -4.89 6.79 -9.40
N PRO A 214 -5.79 7.74 -9.68
CA PRO A 214 -6.28 8.00 -11.05
C PRO A 214 -5.22 8.62 -11.96
N GLU A 215 -4.18 9.23 -11.38
CA GLU A 215 -3.16 9.99 -12.10
C GLU A 215 -1.78 9.37 -11.92
N THR A 216 -0.95 9.48 -12.95
CA THR A 216 0.46 9.08 -12.91
C THR A 216 1.34 10.30 -12.68
N PHE A 217 2.26 10.20 -11.73
CA PHE A 217 3.26 11.23 -11.46
C PHE A 217 4.65 10.63 -11.42
N SER A 218 5.65 11.42 -11.81
CA SER A 218 6.99 11.21 -11.30
C SER A 218 7.09 11.77 -9.87
N ARG A 219 8.14 11.41 -9.13
CA ARG A 219 8.35 12.02 -7.81
C ARG A 219 8.52 13.54 -7.92
N TYR A 220 9.23 14.00 -8.97
CA TYR A 220 9.42 15.42 -9.26
C TYR A 220 8.08 16.12 -9.58
N SER A 221 7.32 15.61 -10.56
CA SER A 221 6.05 16.23 -10.95
C SER A 221 5.00 16.23 -9.83
N LEU A 222 5.01 15.20 -8.97
CA LEU A 222 4.15 15.18 -7.78
C LEU A 222 4.52 16.30 -6.80
N TYR A 223 5.81 16.51 -6.56
CA TYR A 223 6.24 17.59 -5.66
C TYR A 223 5.97 18.97 -6.24
N GLU A 224 6.14 19.19 -7.55
CA GLU A 224 5.73 20.45 -8.20
C GLU A 224 4.21 20.67 -8.08
N LYS A 225 3.41 19.63 -8.28
CA LYS A 225 1.96 19.71 -8.06
C LYS A 225 1.59 20.09 -6.63
N LEU A 226 2.22 19.48 -5.64
CA LEU A 226 2.02 19.79 -4.22
C LEU A 226 2.49 21.19 -3.87
N ASN A 227 3.55 21.66 -4.52
CA ASN A 227 4.11 22.98 -4.40
C ASN A 227 3.11 24.05 -4.89
N LEU A 228 2.51 23.82 -6.05
CA LEU A 228 1.45 24.67 -6.60
C LEU A 228 0.22 24.76 -5.68
N ILE A 229 -0.19 23.63 -5.09
CA ILE A 229 -1.30 23.62 -4.14
C ILE A 229 -0.94 24.39 -2.87
N ALA A 230 0.28 24.23 -2.37
CA ALA A 230 0.75 24.93 -1.18
C ALA A 230 0.81 26.44 -1.40
N SER A 231 1.30 26.91 -2.55
CA SER A 231 1.38 28.35 -2.89
C SER A 231 0.01 29.04 -2.90
N LYS A 232 -1.03 28.32 -3.32
CA LYS A 232 -2.41 28.83 -3.36
C LYS A 232 -3.16 28.71 -2.01
N SER A 233 -2.67 27.87 -1.09
CA SER A 233 -3.41 27.51 0.12
C SER A 233 -2.80 28.03 1.42
N LEU A 234 -1.51 28.31 1.45
CA LEU A 234 -0.80 28.76 2.66
C LEU A 234 -0.69 30.29 2.70
N LYS A 235 -1.03 30.89 3.84
CA LYS A 235 -0.89 32.37 4.07
C LYS A 235 0.56 32.81 3.98
N SER A 236 1.48 32.04 4.51
CA SER A 236 2.92 32.27 4.44
C SER A 236 3.58 31.12 3.71
N TYR A 237 3.79 31.30 2.42
CA TYR A 237 4.41 30.30 1.57
C TYR A 237 5.77 30.77 1.05
N LYS A 238 6.77 29.91 1.19
CA LYS A 238 8.07 30.09 0.53
C LYS A 238 8.35 28.85 -0.30
N LYS A 239 8.56 29.05 -1.61
CA LYS A 239 8.82 27.96 -2.56
C LYS A 239 10.13 27.24 -2.20
N PRO A 240 10.12 25.92 -1.95
CA PRO A 240 11.36 25.15 -1.83
C PRO A 240 12.01 24.97 -3.19
N VAL A 241 13.32 24.86 -3.23
CA VAL A 241 14.06 24.48 -4.44
C VAL A 241 14.02 22.97 -4.59
N ILE A 242 13.46 22.49 -5.71
CA ILE A 242 13.37 21.06 -6.03
C ILE A 242 14.28 20.77 -7.20
N GLU A 243 15.39 20.09 -6.96
CA GLU A 243 16.32 19.69 -8.00
C GLU A 243 15.80 18.45 -8.73
N GLN A 244 15.62 18.57 -10.04
CA GLN A 244 15.19 17.47 -10.89
C GLN A 244 16.38 16.58 -11.20
N VAL A 245 16.34 15.33 -10.75
CA VAL A 245 17.43 14.34 -10.95
C VAL A 245 16.88 13.00 -11.42
N SER A 246 17.73 12.14 -11.97
CA SER A 246 17.36 10.74 -12.27
C SER A 246 17.31 9.91 -10.98
N ILE A 247 16.45 8.86 -10.95
CA ILE A 247 16.45 7.87 -9.86
C ILE A 247 17.82 7.22 -9.65
N LYS A 248 18.65 7.19 -10.68
CA LYS A 248 20.02 6.64 -10.63
C LYS A 248 20.96 7.45 -9.72
N ASN A 249 20.65 8.73 -9.47
CA ASN A 249 21.41 9.59 -8.56
C ASN A 249 21.21 9.25 -7.08
N PHE A 250 20.18 8.46 -6.75
CA PHE A 250 19.90 8.06 -5.37
C PHE A 250 20.64 6.76 -5.03
N LYS A 251 21.31 6.77 -3.88
CA LYS A 251 21.97 5.58 -3.33
C LYS A 251 20.95 4.71 -2.57
N PHE A 252 20.46 3.66 -3.21
CA PHE A 252 19.61 2.65 -2.58
C PHE A 252 20.42 1.37 -2.34
N VAL A 253 20.15 0.67 -1.25
CA VAL A 253 20.72 -0.67 -1.01
C VAL A 253 20.16 -1.67 -2.01
N GLN A 254 18.86 -1.58 -2.30
CA GLN A 254 18.17 -2.37 -3.33
C GLN A 254 17.69 -1.48 -4.45
N LYS A 255 17.93 -1.89 -5.70
CA LYS A 255 17.45 -1.18 -6.89
C LYS A 255 15.95 -0.90 -6.78
N ARG A 256 15.55 0.33 -7.13
CA ARG A 256 14.17 0.73 -7.28
C ARG A 256 13.81 0.77 -8.77
N PRO A 257 12.67 0.19 -9.18
CA PRO A 257 12.22 0.34 -10.56
C PRO A 257 11.87 1.81 -10.85
N ALA A 258 12.11 2.24 -12.09
CA ALA A 258 11.88 3.62 -12.50
C ALA A 258 10.37 3.87 -12.70
N ASP A 259 9.78 3.36 -13.77
CA ASP A 259 8.35 3.58 -14.06
C ASP A 259 7.51 2.36 -13.70
N VAL A 260 6.86 2.41 -12.55
CA VAL A 260 5.94 1.36 -12.08
C VAL A 260 4.48 1.80 -12.11
N SER A 261 4.17 2.78 -12.96
CA SER A 261 2.80 3.23 -13.15
C SER A 261 1.89 2.09 -13.61
N PHE A 262 0.63 2.17 -13.18
CA PHE A 262 -0.40 1.16 -13.44
C PHE A 262 -1.41 1.62 -14.47
N ASN A 263 -1.87 0.70 -15.29
CA ASN A 263 -3.18 0.77 -15.90
C ASN A 263 -4.22 0.33 -14.85
N VAL A 264 -5.01 1.28 -14.35
CA VAL A 264 -6.02 1.04 -13.31
C VAL A 264 -7.43 0.82 -13.88
N SER A 265 -7.58 0.71 -15.20
CA SER A 265 -8.89 0.62 -15.88
C SER A 265 -9.74 -0.55 -15.38
N LYS A 266 -9.11 -1.69 -15.08
CA LYS A 266 -9.84 -2.87 -14.59
C LYS A 266 -10.52 -2.61 -13.27
N ILE A 267 -9.82 -2.07 -12.28
CA ILE A 267 -10.42 -1.79 -10.98
C ILE A 267 -11.42 -0.63 -11.05
N SER A 268 -11.14 0.40 -11.85
CA SER A 268 -12.02 1.55 -12.03
C SER A 268 -13.38 1.18 -12.67
N LYS A 269 -13.42 0.17 -13.55
CA LYS A 269 -14.68 -0.36 -14.12
C LYS A 269 -15.49 -1.20 -13.14
N ILE A 270 -14.86 -1.76 -12.13
CA ILE A 270 -15.51 -2.66 -11.18
C ILE A 270 -16.11 -1.90 -9.99
N ILE A 271 -15.40 -0.89 -9.50
CA ILE A 271 -15.89 -0.09 -8.37
C ILE A 271 -16.94 0.92 -8.82
N ASN A 272 -17.88 1.25 -7.94
CA ASN A 272 -18.98 2.20 -8.21
C ASN A 272 -18.71 3.60 -7.61
N PHE A 273 -17.44 3.95 -7.40
CA PHE A 273 -17.02 5.26 -6.91
C PHE A 273 -15.74 5.72 -7.62
N LYS A 274 -15.55 7.02 -7.70
CA LYS A 274 -14.34 7.61 -8.29
C LYS A 274 -13.17 7.54 -7.31
N LEU A 275 -11.97 7.24 -7.83
CA LEU A 275 -10.73 7.32 -7.05
C LEU A 275 -10.41 8.79 -6.76
N THR A 276 -9.90 9.03 -5.57
CA THR A 276 -9.59 10.38 -5.09
C THR A 276 -8.30 10.90 -5.74
N SER A 277 -8.37 12.09 -6.33
CA SER A 277 -7.18 12.76 -6.88
C SER A 277 -6.24 13.25 -5.77
N VAL A 278 -4.97 13.42 -6.11
CA VAL A 278 -3.98 13.99 -5.20
C VAL A 278 -4.37 15.41 -4.76
N ASP A 279 -4.95 16.20 -5.67
CA ASP A 279 -5.39 17.58 -5.40
C ASP A 279 -6.33 17.68 -4.21
N LEU A 280 -7.38 16.86 -4.20
CA LEU A 280 -8.40 16.89 -3.13
C LEU A 280 -7.81 16.62 -1.75
N VAL A 281 -6.95 15.62 -1.65
CA VAL A 281 -6.35 15.24 -0.36
C VAL A 281 -5.27 16.23 0.05
N ALA A 282 -4.41 16.65 -0.88
CA ALA A 282 -3.35 17.61 -0.61
C ALA A 282 -3.91 18.95 -0.15
N GLN A 283 -4.94 19.48 -0.82
CA GLN A 283 -5.62 20.72 -0.39
C GLN A 283 -6.16 20.60 1.05
N LYS A 284 -6.81 19.46 1.37
CA LYS A 284 -7.31 19.22 2.74
C LYS A 284 -6.20 19.22 3.78
N ILE A 285 -5.08 18.56 3.49
CA ILE A 285 -3.94 18.47 4.42
C ILE A 285 -3.29 19.87 4.56
N ILE A 286 -3.01 20.54 3.44
CA ILE A 286 -2.32 21.82 3.43
C ILE A 286 -3.15 22.91 4.12
N LYS A 287 -4.47 22.97 3.85
CA LYS A 287 -5.38 23.91 4.55
C LYS A 287 -5.41 23.68 6.07
N SER A 288 -5.24 22.42 6.52
CA SER A 288 -5.19 22.14 7.96
C SER A 288 -3.95 22.72 8.66
N LEU A 289 -2.88 23.05 7.90
CA LEU A 289 -1.68 23.67 8.44
C LEU A 289 -1.88 25.16 8.80
N ASN A 290 -2.86 25.84 8.17
CA ASN A 290 -3.20 27.22 8.50
C ASN A 290 -3.95 27.38 9.84
N LYS A 291 -4.42 26.25 10.42
CA LYS A 291 -5.19 26.22 11.68
C LYS A 291 -4.31 25.96 12.92
N LYS A 292 -3.02 25.75 12.70
CA LYS A 292 -2.00 25.57 13.75
C LYS A 292 -1.01 26.72 13.75
#